data_4af767494d91dc91c1971da5722abe38
#
_entry.id   4af767494d91dc91c1971da5722abe38
#
_cell.length_a   1.000
_cell.length_b   1.000
_cell.length_c   1.000
_cell.angle_alpha   90.00
_cell.angle_beta   90.00
_cell.angle_gamma   90.00
#
_symmetry.space_group_name_H-M   'P 1'
#
loop_
_entity.id
_entity.type
_entity.pdbx_description
1 polymer ?
#
loop_
_entity_poly.entity_id
_entity_poly.type
_entity_poly.pdbx_seq_one_letter_code
_entity_poly.pdbx_strand_id
1 'polypeptide(L)'
;MARKKLTYILRPSLPRRAIVWFPQFVNKVVIDRFRGTHDPLGQALPPHVMLVFPFHSRLTLDQLAAHTQKVLRSWPCFPVVMQGFWSAQNEFIGVGAQVGADAMVEMHDRLYRGPLAEFLRPEFDFAPHITLAKALQPNQFESLSRAAAVVTRESFRDLLRSVTIIREDAENEWNREREVFLQH
;
A
#
# COMPACT_ATOMS: atom_id res chain seq x y z
N MET A 1 -34.68 33.38 -29.03
CA MET A 1 -33.30 32.86 -28.98
C MET A 1 -33.15 31.89 -27.81
N ALA A 2 -33.15 30.60 -28.09
CA ALA A 2 -33.05 29.56 -27.06
C ALA A 2 -31.57 29.32 -26.68
N ARG A 3 -31.21 29.56 -25.43
CA ARG A 3 -29.88 29.22 -24.89
C ARG A 3 -29.75 27.70 -24.81
N LYS A 4 -28.90 27.09 -25.64
CA LYS A 4 -28.45 25.71 -25.51
C LYS A 4 -27.72 25.59 -24.17
N LYS A 5 -28.32 24.86 -23.19
CA LYS A 5 -27.61 24.37 -22.00
C LYS A 5 -26.53 23.38 -22.48
N LEU A 6 -25.26 23.76 -22.40
CA LEU A 6 -24.15 22.82 -22.53
C LEU A 6 -24.19 21.91 -21.31
N THR A 7 -24.67 20.69 -21.47
CA THR A 7 -24.56 19.64 -20.44
C THR A 7 -23.11 19.17 -20.48
N TYR A 8 -22.30 19.61 -19.55
CA TYR A 8 -20.99 19.03 -19.31
C TYR A 8 -21.20 17.58 -18.85
N ILE A 9 -20.98 16.64 -19.75
CA ILE A 9 -20.85 15.23 -19.38
C ILE A 9 -19.52 15.13 -18.65
N LEU A 10 -19.56 15.12 -17.32
CA LEU A 10 -18.43 14.77 -16.47
C LEU A 10 -17.98 13.36 -16.90
N ARG A 11 -16.85 13.27 -17.60
CA ARG A 11 -16.24 11.96 -17.86
C ARG A 11 -15.94 11.34 -16.50
N PRO A 12 -16.41 10.12 -16.20
CA PRO A 12 -16.08 9.47 -14.94
C PRO A 12 -14.55 9.44 -14.82
N SER A 13 -14.04 9.88 -13.69
CA SER A 13 -12.62 9.78 -13.38
C SER A 13 -12.20 8.32 -13.48
N LEU A 14 -11.02 8.05 -14.06
CA LEU A 14 -10.49 6.69 -14.11
C LEU A 14 -10.37 6.15 -12.69
N PRO A 15 -10.70 4.87 -12.45
CA PRO A 15 -10.57 4.28 -11.13
C PRO A 15 -9.12 4.37 -10.65
N ARG A 16 -8.94 4.78 -9.41
CA ARG A 16 -7.64 4.79 -8.75
C ARG A 16 -7.48 3.50 -7.97
N ARG A 17 -6.47 2.71 -8.32
CA ARG A 17 -6.21 1.40 -7.73
C ARG A 17 -4.80 1.30 -7.18
N ALA A 18 -4.61 0.36 -6.27
CA ALA A 18 -3.30 -0.02 -5.73
C ALA A 18 -3.25 -1.53 -5.52
N ILE A 19 -2.05 -2.09 -5.35
CA ILE A 19 -1.87 -3.49 -4.96
C ILE A 19 -1.11 -3.50 -3.64
N VAL A 20 -1.70 -4.15 -2.63
CA VAL A 20 -1.19 -4.14 -1.26
C VAL A 20 -1.14 -5.56 -0.67
N TRP A 21 -0.26 -5.75 0.30
CA TRP A 21 -0.34 -6.87 1.23
C TRP A 21 -0.96 -6.40 2.55
N PHE A 22 -1.96 -7.14 3.04
CA PHE A 22 -2.57 -6.92 4.35
C PHE A 22 -2.10 -8.01 5.32
N PRO A 23 -1.10 -7.74 6.17
CA PRO A 23 -0.62 -8.72 7.13
C PRO A 23 -1.63 -9.03 8.23
N GLN A 24 -1.56 -10.26 8.76
CA GLN A 24 -2.40 -10.77 9.85
C GLN A 24 -1.54 -11.03 11.09
N PHE A 25 -0.86 -10.00 11.59
CA PHE A 25 -0.03 -10.13 12.79
C PHE A 25 -0.86 -10.45 14.04
N VAL A 26 -0.38 -11.36 14.86
CA VAL A 26 -1.00 -11.68 16.16
C VAL A 26 -1.07 -10.46 17.07
N ASN A 27 -0.01 -9.64 17.06
CA ASN A 27 0.12 -8.42 17.86
C ASN A 27 -0.23 -7.12 17.08
N LYS A 28 -1.04 -7.21 16.01
CA LYS A 28 -1.38 -6.05 15.17
C LYS A 28 -2.06 -4.90 15.93
N VAL A 29 -2.68 -5.17 17.06
CA VAL A 29 -3.33 -4.17 17.91
C VAL A 29 -2.38 -3.02 18.31
N VAL A 30 -1.09 -3.29 18.40
CA VAL A 30 -0.05 -2.30 18.71
C VAL A 30 0.05 -1.29 17.56
N ILE A 31 0.09 -1.79 16.32
CA ILE A 31 0.11 -0.95 15.11
C ILE A 31 -1.23 -0.20 14.95
N ASP A 32 -2.35 -0.91 15.08
CA ASP A 32 -3.69 -0.33 14.88
C ASP A 32 -3.92 0.86 15.84
N ARG A 33 -3.55 0.69 17.12
CA ARG A 33 -3.69 1.76 18.14
C ARG A 33 -2.84 2.97 17.77
N PHE A 34 -1.59 2.75 17.38
CA PHE A 34 -0.69 3.85 17.04
C PHE A 34 -1.16 4.58 15.78
N ARG A 35 -1.52 3.83 14.73
CA ARG A 35 -2.03 4.39 13.47
C ARG A 35 -3.34 5.16 13.67
N GLY A 36 -4.25 4.64 14.48
CA GLY A 36 -5.53 5.28 14.76
C GLY A 36 -5.40 6.69 15.34
N THR A 37 -4.24 7.02 15.95
CA THR A 37 -3.95 8.35 16.52
C THR A 37 -3.09 9.22 15.59
N HIS A 38 -2.21 8.61 14.79
CA HIS A 38 -1.12 9.34 14.12
C HIS A 38 -1.09 9.19 12.60
N ASP A 39 -1.91 8.32 12.01
CA ASP A 39 -2.01 8.14 10.57
C ASP A 39 -3.39 8.60 10.08
N PRO A 40 -3.50 9.59 9.18
CA PRO A 40 -4.79 10.02 8.62
C PRO A 40 -5.60 8.89 7.98
N LEU A 41 -4.93 7.85 7.46
CA LEU A 41 -5.57 6.65 6.90
C LEU A 41 -5.73 5.51 7.92
N GLY A 42 -5.34 5.72 9.17
CA GLY A 42 -5.29 4.67 10.19
C GLY A 42 -6.63 4.01 10.50
N GLN A 43 -7.75 4.68 10.26
CA GLN A 43 -9.10 4.14 10.42
C GLN A 43 -9.71 3.69 9.09
N ALA A 44 -9.33 4.33 7.98
CA ALA A 44 -9.90 4.04 6.66
C ALA A 44 -9.28 2.81 5.99
N LEU A 45 -8.00 2.50 6.28
CA LEU A 45 -7.29 1.39 5.66
C LEU A 45 -6.46 0.62 6.69
N PRO A 46 -6.66 -0.71 6.84
CA PRO A 46 -5.85 -1.54 7.75
C PRO A 46 -4.35 -1.41 7.50
N PRO A 47 -3.49 -1.80 8.46
CA PRO A 47 -2.05 -1.89 8.24
C PRO A 47 -1.73 -2.68 6.97
N HIS A 48 -0.89 -2.13 6.10
CA HIS A 48 -0.59 -2.73 4.80
C HIS A 48 0.82 -2.36 4.32
N VAL A 49 1.36 -3.19 3.45
CA VAL A 49 2.53 -2.86 2.63
C VAL A 49 2.06 -2.60 1.20
N MET A 50 2.40 -1.42 0.69
CA MET A 50 2.05 -0.99 -0.67
C MET A 50 3.03 -1.62 -1.67
N LEU A 51 2.60 -2.58 -2.50
CA LEU A 51 3.44 -3.20 -3.52
C LEU A 51 3.34 -2.48 -4.88
N VAL A 52 2.18 -1.92 -5.19
CA VAL A 52 2.00 -1.00 -6.33
C VAL A 52 1.30 0.23 -5.81
N PHE A 53 1.95 1.39 -5.97
CA PHE A 53 1.43 2.68 -5.54
C PHE A 53 0.12 3.03 -6.25
N PRO A 54 -0.72 3.87 -5.66
CA PRO A 54 -1.97 4.28 -6.27
C PRO A 54 -1.79 4.88 -7.66
N PHE A 55 -2.52 4.36 -8.64
CA PHE A 55 -2.47 4.77 -10.04
C PHE A 55 -3.86 4.85 -10.65
N HIS A 56 -4.04 5.71 -11.65
CA HIS A 56 -5.27 5.82 -12.44
C HIS A 56 -5.07 5.11 -13.77
N SER A 57 -5.93 4.15 -14.12
CA SER A 57 -5.81 3.43 -15.38
C SER A 57 -7.17 3.05 -15.97
N ARG A 58 -7.15 2.68 -17.28
CA ARG A 58 -8.27 2.06 -17.98
C ARG A 58 -8.29 0.54 -17.85
N LEU A 59 -7.30 -0.05 -17.20
CA LEU A 59 -7.26 -1.50 -16.96
C LEU A 59 -8.52 -1.93 -16.21
N THR A 60 -9.17 -2.96 -16.70
CA THR A 60 -10.27 -3.59 -15.96
C THR A 60 -9.70 -4.34 -14.76
N LEU A 61 -10.56 -4.64 -13.78
CA LEU A 61 -10.17 -5.45 -12.63
C LEU A 61 -9.63 -6.82 -13.06
N ASP A 62 -10.25 -7.45 -14.09
CA ASP A 62 -9.82 -8.76 -14.57
C ASP A 62 -8.45 -8.71 -15.27
N GLN A 63 -8.17 -7.66 -16.04
CA GLN A 63 -6.86 -7.45 -16.65
C GLN A 63 -5.77 -7.26 -15.59
N LEU A 64 -6.04 -6.45 -14.56
CA LEU A 64 -5.12 -6.21 -13.46
C LEU A 64 -4.90 -7.49 -12.63
N ALA A 65 -5.97 -8.21 -12.32
CA ALA A 65 -5.88 -9.48 -11.59
C ALA A 65 -5.13 -10.57 -12.37
N ALA A 66 -5.38 -10.67 -13.69
CA ALA A 66 -4.66 -11.62 -14.54
C ALA A 66 -3.15 -11.30 -14.61
N HIS A 67 -2.79 -10.02 -14.71
CA HIS A 67 -1.39 -9.59 -14.65
C HIS A 67 -0.77 -9.93 -13.29
N THR A 68 -1.42 -9.57 -12.20
CA THR A 68 -0.97 -9.86 -10.83
C THR A 68 -0.79 -11.36 -10.62
N GLN A 69 -1.76 -12.18 -11.03
CA GLN A 69 -1.69 -13.65 -10.93
C GLN A 69 -0.52 -14.22 -11.76
N LYS A 70 -0.28 -13.69 -12.96
CA LYS A 70 0.85 -14.11 -13.79
C LYS A 70 2.18 -13.84 -13.10
N VAL A 71 2.33 -12.70 -12.44
CA VAL A 71 3.54 -12.35 -11.68
C VAL A 71 3.70 -13.27 -10.48
N LEU A 72 2.62 -13.52 -9.72
CA LEU A 72 2.67 -14.29 -8.47
C LEU A 72 2.77 -15.80 -8.68
N ARG A 73 2.48 -16.30 -9.87
CA ARG A 73 2.45 -17.75 -10.16
C ARG A 73 3.74 -18.49 -9.80
N SER A 74 4.90 -17.82 -9.83
CA SER A 74 6.20 -18.44 -9.54
C SER A 74 6.65 -18.23 -8.08
N TRP A 75 5.80 -17.63 -7.24
CA TRP A 75 6.17 -17.30 -5.88
C TRP A 75 5.52 -18.27 -4.89
N PRO A 76 6.30 -19.04 -4.10
CA PRO A 76 5.76 -19.70 -2.92
C PRO A 76 5.39 -18.66 -1.87
N CYS A 77 4.50 -19.03 -0.95
CA CYS A 77 4.29 -18.24 0.26
C CYS A 77 5.60 -18.11 1.05
N PHE A 78 5.91 -16.93 1.56
CA PHE A 78 7.18 -16.69 2.26
C PHE A 78 6.99 -15.90 3.57
N PRO A 79 7.86 -16.15 4.57
CA PRO A 79 7.80 -15.46 5.84
C PRO A 79 8.19 -13.99 5.68
N VAL A 80 7.50 -13.13 6.42
CA VAL A 80 7.79 -11.70 6.54
C VAL A 80 7.91 -11.32 8.01
N VAL A 81 8.93 -10.54 8.33
CA VAL A 81 9.10 -9.90 9.63
C VAL A 81 9.21 -8.41 9.42
N MET A 82 8.25 -7.68 9.97
CA MET A 82 8.29 -6.23 10.02
C MET A 82 8.86 -5.81 11.37
N GLN A 83 9.97 -5.08 11.36
CA GLN A 83 10.67 -4.59 12.55
C GLN A 83 11.64 -3.48 12.15
N GLY A 84 11.94 -2.57 13.06
CA GLY A 84 12.88 -1.48 12.82
C GLY A 84 12.20 -0.23 12.28
N PHE A 85 12.81 0.89 12.58
CA PHE A 85 12.33 2.21 12.18
C PHE A 85 12.56 2.43 10.68
N TRP A 86 11.52 2.90 10.01
CA TRP A 86 11.56 3.37 8.63
C TRP A 86 11.01 4.79 8.55
N SER A 87 11.56 5.62 7.68
CA SER A 87 11.00 6.94 7.41
C SER A 87 11.31 7.40 5.99
N ALA A 88 10.48 8.30 5.48
CA ALA A 88 10.69 8.95 4.17
C ALA A 88 10.25 10.42 4.22
N GLN A 89 10.98 11.26 3.47
CA GLN A 89 10.66 12.66 3.18
C GLN A 89 10.48 13.56 4.42
N ASN A 90 10.95 13.14 5.60
CA ASN A 90 10.66 13.80 6.89
C ASN A 90 9.14 13.99 7.14
N GLU A 91 8.33 13.13 6.55
CA GLU A 91 6.88 13.18 6.62
C GLU A 91 6.29 11.82 7.06
N PHE A 92 6.76 10.73 6.48
CA PHE A 92 6.26 9.39 6.76
C PHE A 92 7.17 8.65 7.74
N ILE A 93 6.54 7.98 8.69
CA ILE A 93 7.18 7.14 9.72
C ILE A 93 6.52 5.77 9.68
N GLY A 94 7.31 4.72 9.73
CA GLY A 94 6.82 3.36 9.60
C GLY A 94 7.71 2.31 10.24
N VAL A 95 7.28 1.06 10.11
CA VAL A 95 8.05 -0.13 10.42
C VAL A 95 8.45 -0.81 9.11
N GLY A 96 9.75 -1.05 8.94
CA GLY A 96 10.32 -1.65 7.74
C GLY A 96 10.29 -3.18 7.76
N ALA A 97 10.40 -3.81 6.59
CA ALA A 97 10.58 -5.26 6.48
C ALA A 97 12.05 -5.63 6.73
N GLN A 98 12.28 -6.60 7.61
CA GLN A 98 13.60 -7.19 7.90
C GLN A 98 13.77 -8.54 7.20
N VAL A 99 12.75 -9.40 7.28
CA VAL A 99 12.70 -10.68 6.56
C VAL A 99 11.67 -10.58 5.46
N GLY A 100 11.98 -11.10 4.29
CA GLY A 100 11.11 -11.03 3.11
C GLY A 100 11.19 -9.69 2.35
N ALA A 101 12.03 -8.74 2.77
CA ALA A 101 12.20 -7.46 2.11
C ALA A 101 12.62 -7.61 0.64
N ASP A 102 13.68 -8.38 0.36
CA ASP A 102 14.19 -8.58 -1.01
C ASP A 102 13.13 -9.22 -1.92
N ALA A 103 12.39 -10.20 -1.38
CA ALA A 103 11.30 -10.84 -2.12
C ALA A 103 10.17 -9.85 -2.45
N MET A 104 9.82 -8.96 -1.53
CA MET A 104 8.84 -7.90 -1.79
C MET A 104 9.34 -6.86 -2.80
N VAL A 105 10.63 -6.50 -2.76
CA VAL A 105 11.26 -5.60 -3.76
C VAL A 105 11.18 -6.24 -5.14
N GLU A 106 11.60 -7.50 -5.26
CA GLU A 106 11.53 -8.20 -6.55
C GLU A 106 10.07 -8.35 -7.04
N MET A 107 9.11 -8.59 -6.13
CA MET A 107 7.69 -8.65 -6.46
C MET A 107 7.18 -7.29 -6.96
N HIS A 108 7.55 -6.20 -6.30
CA HIS A 108 7.26 -4.83 -6.73
C HIS A 108 7.78 -4.59 -8.17
N ASP A 109 9.05 -4.88 -8.42
CA ASP A 109 9.69 -4.68 -9.72
C ASP A 109 9.01 -5.50 -10.84
N ARG A 110 8.60 -6.73 -10.52
CA ARG A 110 7.90 -7.58 -11.49
C ARG A 110 6.46 -7.12 -11.74
N LEU A 111 5.76 -6.61 -10.72
CA LEU A 111 4.42 -6.05 -10.86
C LEU A 111 4.42 -4.81 -11.76
N TYR A 112 5.47 -3.98 -11.69
CA TYR A 112 5.62 -2.81 -12.56
C TYR A 112 6.14 -3.14 -13.97
N ARG A 113 6.14 -4.40 -14.39
CA ARG A 113 6.38 -4.77 -15.79
C ARG A 113 5.07 -4.86 -16.58
N GLY A 114 5.18 -4.80 -17.91
CA GLY A 114 4.02 -4.91 -18.80
C GLY A 114 3.00 -3.79 -18.59
N PRO A 115 1.71 -4.10 -18.28
CA PRO A 115 0.65 -3.10 -18.25
C PRO A 115 0.79 -2.05 -17.14
N LEU A 116 1.64 -2.26 -16.15
CA LEU A 116 1.87 -1.32 -15.05
C LEU A 116 3.17 -0.52 -15.21
N ALA A 117 3.97 -0.77 -16.26
CA ALA A 117 5.28 -0.14 -16.41
C ALA A 117 5.23 1.40 -16.45
N GLU A 118 4.19 1.97 -17.06
CA GLU A 118 4.01 3.42 -17.14
C GLU A 118 3.69 4.10 -15.81
N PHE A 119 3.29 3.33 -14.79
CA PHE A 119 2.93 3.82 -13.46
C PHE A 119 4.07 3.70 -12.44
N LEU A 120 5.23 3.13 -12.84
CA LEU A 120 6.41 3.10 -11.98
C LEU A 120 6.83 4.52 -11.63
N ARG A 121 7.19 4.71 -10.38
CA ARG A 121 7.67 5.99 -9.83
C ARG A 121 9.15 5.88 -9.47
N PRO A 122 10.06 6.04 -10.45
CA PRO A 122 11.49 5.81 -10.27
C PRO A 122 12.16 6.82 -9.32
N GLU A 123 11.47 7.91 -9.00
CA GLU A 123 11.92 8.90 -8.02
C GLU A 123 11.85 8.40 -6.57
N PHE A 124 11.22 7.25 -6.32
CA PHE A 124 11.14 6.62 -5.01
C PHE A 124 11.83 5.27 -5.00
N ASP A 125 12.88 5.15 -4.21
CA ASP A 125 13.45 3.84 -3.89
C ASP A 125 12.42 3.05 -3.07
N PHE A 126 11.97 1.93 -3.63
CA PHE A 126 10.99 1.10 -2.96
C PHE A 126 11.60 0.36 -1.78
N ALA A 127 11.12 0.65 -0.59
CA ALA A 127 11.44 -0.07 0.64
C ALA A 127 10.14 -0.58 1.28
N PRO A 128 9.94 -1.91 1.40
CA PRO A 128 8.71 -2.46 1.98
C PRO A 128 8.53 -2.02 3.43
N HIS A 129 7.41 -1.36 3.73
CA HIS A 129 7.11 -0.82 5.06
C HIS A 129 5.61 -0.75 5.31
N ILE A 130 5.25 -0.66 6.59
CA ILE A 130 3.90 -0.27 7.02
C ILE A 130 4.00 1.14 7.59
N THR A 131 3.25 2.06 7.03
CA THR A 131 3.15 3.43 7.56
C THR A 131 2.46 3.40 8.92
N LEU A 132 3.08 4.02 9.91
CA LEU A 132 2.55 4.16 11.28
C LEU A 132 1.99 5.56 11.53
N ALA A 133 2.63 6.57 10.95
CA ALA A 133 2.27 7.97 11.14
C ALA A 133 2.63 8.82 9.92
N LYS A 134 1.92 9.93 9.79
CA LYS A 134 2.24 10.99 8.83
C LYS A 134 2.35 12.33 9.57
N ALA A 135 3.51 12.98 9.49
CA ALA A 135 3.70 14.33 9.98
C ALA A 135 2.97 15.33 9.06
N LEU A 136 1.96 16.00 9.57
CA LEU A 136 1.19 17.01 8.82
C LEU A 136 1.87 18.39 8.87
N GLN A 137 2.80 18.56 9.81
CA GLN A 137 3.61 19.78 9.99
C GLN A 137 5.08 19.37 10.20
N PRO A 138 6.05 20.13 9.67
CA PRO A 138 7.47 19.78 9.77
C PRO A 138 7.98 19.57 11.21
N ASN A 139 7.43 20.29 12.17
CA ASN A 139 7.80 20.20 13.59
C ASN A 139 7.27 18.95 14.30
N GLN A 140 6.37 18.19 13.67
CA GLN A 140 5.80 16.96 14.24
C GLN A 140 6.68 15.73 14.01
N PHE A 141 7.53 15.73 12.97
CA PHE A 141 8.28 14.54 12.55
C PHE A 141 9.13 13.95 13.67
N GLU A 142 9.88 14.78 14.38
CA GLU A 142 10.77 14.31 15.44
C GLU A 142 10.00 13.72 16.64
N SER A 143 8.91 14.35 17.05
CA SER A 143 8.08 13.87 18.16
C SER A 143 7.37 12.56 17.81
N LEU A 144 6.84 12.45 16.58
CA LEU A 144 6.23 11.21 16.06
C LEU A 144 7.25 10.09 15.91
N SER A 145 8.48 10.40 15.46
CA SER A 145 9.57 9.43 15.34
C SER A 145 9.94 8.85 16.71
N ARG A 146 10.04 9.68 17.74
CA ARG A 146 10.28 9.23 19.12
C ARG A 146 9.13 8.37 19.64
N ALA A 147 7.89 8.77 19.38
CA ALA A 147 6.72 7.99 19.79
C ALA A 147 6.66 6.63 19.08
N ALA A 148 6.97 6.57 17.77
CA ALA A 148 6.98 5.35 16.97
C ALA A 148 8.09 4.37 17.40
N ALA A 149 9.15 4.82 18.09
CA ALA A 149 10.26 3.98 18.51
C ALA A 149 9.82 2.79 19.38
N VAL A 150 8.72 2.91 20.14
CA VAL A 150 8.16 1.81 20.93
C VAL A 150 7.58 0.73 20.00
N VAL A 151 6.81 1.13 18.99
CA VAL A 151 6.19 0.21 18.03
C VAL A 151 7.23 -0.44 17.14
N THR A 152 8.21 0.32 16.65
CA THR A 152 9.21 -0.18 15.69
C THR A 152 10.23 -1.15 16.30
N ARG A 153 10.32 -1.24 17.63
CA ARG A 153 11.13 -2.26 18.33
C ARG A 153 10.43 -3.61 18.37
N GLU A 154 9.11 -3.64 18.31
CA GLU A 154 8.33 -4.87 18.25
C GLU A 154 8.60 -5.64 16.94
N SER A 155 8.48 -6.95 17.02
CA SER A 155 8.58 -7.84 15.87
C SER A 155 7.18 -8.31 15.45
N PHE A 156 6.79 -8.00 14.22
CA PHE A 156 5.50 -8.38 13.63
C PHE A 156 5.76 -9.44 12.57
N ARG A 157 5.22 -10.64 12.76
CA ARG A 157 5.51 -11.82 11.93
C ARG A 157 4.25 -12.31 11.25
N ASP A 158 4.35 -12.59 9.97
CA ASP A 158 3.30 -13.23 9.17
C ASP A 158 3.92 -13.97 7.97
N LEU A 159 3.09 -14.67 7.23
CA LEU A 159 3.40 -15.30 5.97
C LEU A 159 2.67 -14.56 4.84
N LEU A 160 3.40 -14.03 3.86
CA LEU A 160 2.78 -13.42 2.69
C LEU A 160 2.23 -14.54 1.79
N ARG A 161 0.89 -14.67 1.79
CA ARG A 161 0.12 -15.68 1.05
C ARG A 161 -0.63 -15.12 -0.14
N SER A 162 -0.98 -13.85 -0.06
CA SER A 162 -1.78 -13.17 -1.08
C SER A 162 -1.49 -11.68 -1.10
N VAL A 163 -1.82 -11.04 -2.20
CA VAL A 163 -1.90 -9.58 -2.30
C VAL A 163 -3.32 -9.18 -2.67
N THR A 164 -3.71 -7.96 -2.35
CA THR A 164 -5.07 -7.46 -2.59
C THR A 164 -5.02 -6.26 -3.54
N ILE A 165 -5.83 -6.30 -4.59
CA ILE A 165 -6.15 -5.15 -5.42
C ILE A 165 -7.21 -4.34 -4.66
N ILE A 166 -6.91 -3.08 -4.40
CA ILE A 166 -7.80 -2.14 -3.75
C ILE A 166 -8.13 -0.99 -4.69
N ARG A 167 -9.32 -0.39 -4.51
CA ARG A 167 -9.77 0.78 -5.26
C ARG A 167 -10.20 1.87 -4.29
N GLU A 168 -9.78 3.09 -4.61
CA GLU A 168 -10.28 4.30 -3.96
C GLU A 168 -11.59 4.73 -4.62
N ASP A 169 -12.60 5.00 -3.84
CA ASP A 169 -13.88 5.54 -4.30
C ASP A 169 -13.95 7.07 -4.23
N ALA A 170 -15.12 7.64 -4.56
CA ALA A 170 -15.31 9.09 -4.61
C ALA A 170 -15.19 9.79 -3.24
N GLU A 171 -15.25 9.05 -2.14
CA GLU A 171 -15.18 9.55 -0.76
C GLU A 171 -13.78 9.37 -0.15
N ASN A 172 -12.79 8.97 -0.96
CA ASN A 172 -11.43 8.57 -0.58
C ASN A 172 -11.39 7.35 0.36
N GLU A 173 -12.44 6.52 0.31
CA GLU A 173 -12.45 5.23 0.98
C GLU A 173 -11.80 4.16 0.10
N TRP A 174 -11.01 3.28 0.73
CA TRP A 174 -10.33 2.20 0.03
C TRP A 174 -11.08 0.88 0.19
N ASN A 175 -11.58 0.36 -0.92
CA ASN A 175 -12.33 -0.89 -0.97
C ASN A 175 -11.50 -2.02 -1.56
N ARG A 176 -11.60 -3.22 -0.98
CA ARG A 176 -10.97 -4.43 -1.52
C ARG A 176 -11.77 -4.90 -2.74
N GLU A 177 -11.11 -5.00 -3.90
CA GLU A 177 -11.75 -5.48 -5.12
C GLU A 177 -11.44 -6.96 -5.39
N ARG A 178 -10.18 -7.38 -5.21
CA ARG A 178 -9.77 -8.77 -5.47
C ARG A 178 -8.55 -9.17 -4.69
N GLU A 179 -8.57 -10.36 -4.12
CA GLU A 179 -7.41 -11.03 -3.54
C GLU A 179 -6.80 -11.99 -4.56
N VAL A 180 -5.47 -11.99 -4.65
CA VAL A 180 -4.69 -12.82 -5.57
C VAL A 180 -3.65 -13.59 -4.77
N PHE A 181 -3.70 -14.93 -4.83
CA PHE A 181 -2.88 -15.82 -4.01
C PHE A 181 -1.56 -16.18 -4.68
N LEU A 182 -0.52 -16.35 -3.87
CA LEU A 182 0.73 -17.00 -4.24
C LEU A 182 0.50 -18.52 -4.36
N GLN A 183 1.53 -19.24 -4.84
CA GLN A 183 1.49 -20.71 -4.82
C GLN A 183 1.61 -21.24 -3.38
N HIS A 184 0.90 -22.31 -3.10
CA HIS A 184 1.02 -23.05 -1.84
C HIS A 184 2.32 -23.83 -1.77
#